data_32f72f47028dca1a0bbf763564110486
#
_entry.id   32f72f47028dca1a0bbf763564110486
#
_cell.length_a   1.000
_cell.length_b   1.000
_cell.length_c   1.000
_cell.angle_alpha   90.00
_cell.angle_beta   90.00
_cell.angle_gamma   90.00
#
_symmetry.space_group_name_H-M   'P 1'
#
loop_
_entity.id
_entity.type
_entity.pdbx_description
1 polymer ?
#
loop_
_entity_poly.entity_id
_entity_poly.type
_entity_poly.pdbx_seq_one_letter_code
_entity_poly.pdbx_strand_id
1 'polypeptide(L)' 'MSNAEHYRAQAATQRALAAKSDLANRRLLHERSAMMWDEMAVSAEDTIERAQINAASRAAKL' A
#
# COMPACT_ATOMS: atom_id res chain seq x y z
N MET A 1 -13.45 -3.87 -3.32
CA MET A 1 -12.26 -3.14 -2.84
C MET A 1 -11.02 -3.65 -3.54
N SER A 2 -10.16 -2.78 -4.07
CA SER A 2 -8.92 -3.19 -4.70
C SER A 2 -7.89 -3.62 -3.64
N ASN A 3 -6.84 -4.36 -4.06
CA ASN A 3 -5.76 -4.74 -3.16
C ASN A 3 -5.06 -3.50 -2.58
N ALA A 4 -4.85 -2.47 -3.40
CA ALA A 4 -4.23 -1.23 -2.94
C ALA A 4 -5.07 -0.54 -1.86
N GLU A 5 -6.39 -0.48 -2.03
CA GLU A 5 -7.30 0.07 -1.02
C GLU A 5 -7.24 -0.72 0.28
N HIS A 6 -7.23 -2.04 0.18
CA HIS A 6 -7.10 -2.91 1.34
C HIS A 6 -5.79 -2.66 2.09
N TYR A 7 -4.68 -2.57 1.37
CA TYR A 7 -3.36 -2.32 1.97
C TYR A 7 -3.30 -0.94 2.63
N ARG A 8 -3.90 0.08 2.01
CA ARG A 8 -3.96 1.43 2.60
C ARG A 8 -4.82 1.46 3.85
N ALA A 9 -5.91 0.70 3.88
CA ALA A 9 -6.74 0.57 5.07
C ALA A 9 -5.96 -0.08 6.21
N GLN A 10 -5.16 -1.10 5.93
CA GLN A 10 -4.30 -1.73 6.93
C GLN A 10 -3.23 -0.75 7.44
N ALA A 11 -2.63 0.05 6.56
CA ALA A 11 -1.68 1.08 6.96
C ALA A 11 -2.32 2.10 7.91
N ALA A 12 -3.53 2.56 7.61
CA ALA A 12 -4.27 3.48 8.45
C ALA A 12 -4.56 2.88 9.84
N THR A 13 -4.94 1.61 9.89
CA THR A 13 -5.16 0.88 11.15
C THR A 13 -3.89 0.85 11.98
N GLN A 14 -2.74 0.54 11.38
CA GLN A 14 -1.47 0.50 12.08
C GLN A 14 -1.06 1.88 12.61
N ARG A 15 -1.30 2.94 11.84
CA ARG A 15 -1.02 4.31 12.28
C ARG A 15 -1.91 4.72 13.45
N ALA A 16 -3.17 4.32 13.45
CA ALA A 16 -4.07 4.57 14.57
C ALA A 16 -3.61 3.86 15.83
N LEU A 17 -3.14 2.62 15.72
CA LEU A 17 -2.57 1.87 16.83
C LEU A 17 -1.29 2.52 17.35
N ALA A 18 -0.44 3.01 16.46
CA ALA A 18 0.77 3.74 16.83
C ALA A 18 0.43 4.99 17.66
N ALA A 19 -0.57 5.75 17.22
CA ALA A 19 -0.99 6.97 17.90
C ALA A 19 -1.53 6.71 19.31
N LYS A 20 -2.10 5.54 19.55
CA LYS A 20 -2.66 5.15 20.86
C LYS A 20 -1.63 4.49 21.78
N SER A 21 -0.46 4.14 21.26
CA SER A 21 0.55 3.41 22.03
C SER A 21 1.37 4.37 22.89
N ASP A 22 1.45 4.08 24.20
CA ASP A 22 2.28 4.84 25.14
C ASP A 22 3.74 4.40 25.10
N LEU A 23 4.01 3.18 24.64
CA LEU A 23 5.34 2.62 24.60
C LEU A 23 5.99 2.92 23.26
N ALA A 24 7.19 3.53 23.31
CA ALA A 24 7.93 3.90 22.09
C ALA A 24 8.20 2.72 21.17
N ASN A 25 8.53 1.56 21.71
CA ASN A 25 8.79 0.36 20.93
C ASN A 25 7.56 -0.12 20.16
N ARG A 26 6.38 -0.11 20.81
CA ARG A 26 5.13 -0.50 20.14
C ARG A 26 4.76 0.50 19.06
N ARG A 27 4.93 1.79 19.34
CA ARG A 27 4.67 2.84 18.37
C ARG A 27 5.52 2.63 17.12
N LEU A 28 6.81 2.37 17.31
CA LEU A 28 7.74 2.11 16.21
C LEU A 28 7.35 0.89 15.39
N LEU A 29 6.94 -0.20 16.05
CA LEU A 29 6.51 -1.42 15.37
C LEU A 29 5.27 -1.16 14.49
N HIS A 30 4.29 -0.44 15.01
CA HIS A 30 3.09 -0.10 14.23
C HIS A 30 3.40 0.85 13.07
N GLU A 31 4.29 1.81 13.27
CA GLU A 31 4.72 2.72 12.21
C GLU A 31 5.44 1.96 11.09
N ARG A 32 6.32 1.03 11.43
CA ARG A 32 7.00 0.18 10.45
C ARG A 32 6.02 -0.71 9.69
N SER A 33 5.05 -1.28 10.40
CA SER A 33 4.01 -2.09 9.77
C SER A 33 3.19 -1.25 8.80
N ALA A 34 2.83 -0.02 9.17
CA ALA A 34 2.12 0.89 8.28
C ALA A 34 2.91 1.19 7.00
N MET A 35 4.21 1.41 7.13
CA MET A 35 5.09 1.66 5.97
C MET A 35 5.12 0.45 5.04
N MET A 36 5.18 -0.76 5.58
CA MET A 36 5.14 -1.99 4.78
C MET A 36 3.83 -2.12 4.00
N TRP A 37 2.71 -1.82 4.65
CA TRP A 37 1.41 -1.84 3.98
C TRP A 37 1.33 -0.79 2.87
N ASP A 38 1.88 0.40 3.09
CA ASP A 38 1.95 1.44 2.06
C ASP A 38 2.79 1.00 0.87
N GLU A 39 3.93 0.36 1.11
CA GLU A 39 4.79 -0.16 0.05
C GLU A 39 4.06 -1.22 -0.79
N MET A 40 3.29 -2.08 -0.13
CA MET A 40 2.46 -3.07 -0.82
C MET A 40 1.37 -2.40 -1.67
N ALA A 41 0.77 -1.32 -1.17
CA ALA A 41 -0.22 -0.55 -1.91
C ALA A 41 0.37 0.08 -3.16
N VAL A 42 1.54 0.70 -3.04
CA VAL A 42 2.25 1.30 -4.18
C VAL A 42 2.60 0.24 -5.21
N SER A 43 3.09 -0.91 -4.77
CA SER A 43 3.43 -2.03 -5.65
C SER A 43 2.20 -2.55 -6.40
N ALA A 44 1.07 -2.67 -5.73
CA ALA A 44 -0.17 -3.12 -6.37
C ALA A 44 -0.67 -2.11 -7.42
N GLU A 45 -0.61 -0.82 -7.12
CA GLU A 45 -0.99 0.24 -8.06
C GLU A 45 -0.06 0.27 -9.28
N ASP A 46 1.24 0.13 -9.06
CA ASP A 46 2.25 0.09 -10.11
C ASP A 46 2.03 -1.09 -11.06
N THR A 47 1.70 -2.25 -10.51
CA THR A 47 1.39 -3.45 -11.31
C THR A 47 0.19 -3.21 -12.23
N ILE A 48 -0.87 -2.59 -11.71
CA ILE A 48 -2.07 -2.26 -12.50
C ILE A 48 -1.71 -1.25 -13.60
N GLU A 49 -0.98 -0.21 -13.26
CA GLU A 49 -0.56 0.83 -14.21
C GLU A 49 0.27 0.23 -15.34
N ARG A 50 1.24 -0.62 -15.03
CA ARG A 50 2.07 -1.29 -16.03
C ARG A 50 1.25 -2.19 -16.94
N ALA A 51 0.28 -2.90 -16.38
CA ALA A 51 -0.61 -3.74 -17.19
C ALA A 51 -1.43 -2.91 -18.17
N GLN A 52 -1.92 -1.74 -17.74
CA GLN A 52 -2.66 -0.82 -18.59
C GLN A 52 -1.77 -0.25 -19.70
N ILE A 53 -0.55 0.16 -19.38
CA ILE A 53 0.42 0.68 -20.35
C ILE A 53 0.76 -0.39 -21.39
N ASN A 54 1.01 -1.63 -20.95
CA ASN A 54 1.34 -2.73 -21.84
C ASN A 54 0.18 -3.07 -22.78
N ALA A 55 -1.06 -3.06 -22.26
CA ALA A 55 -2.25 -3.30 -23.06
C ALA A 55 -2.43 -2.22 -24.13
N ALA A 56 -2.26 -0.94 -23.76
CA ALA A 56 -2.34 0.19 -24.69
C ALA A 56 -1.26 0.10 -25.76
N SER A 57 -0.03 -0.26 -25.38
CA SER A 57 1.09 -0.43 -26.31
C SER A 57 0.82 -1.53 -27.30
N ARG A 58 0.27 -2.66 -26.87
CA ARG A 58 -0.10 -3.78 -27.77
C ARG A 58 -1.20 -3.36 -28.74
N ALA A 59 -2.21 -2.65 -28.26
CA ALA A 59 -3.30 -2.14 -29.10
C ALA A 59 -2.79 -1.17 -30.16
N ALA A 60 -1.81 -0.32 -29.83
CA ALA A 60 -1.22 0.65 -30.74
C ALA A 60 -0.41 -0.01 -31.88
N LYS A 61 0.06 -1.25 -31.67
CA LYS A 61 0.83 -1.99 -32.69
C LYS A 61 -0.03 -2.75 -33.69
N LEU A 62 -1.30 -2.88 -33.42
CA LEU A 62 -2.24 -3.53 -34.33
C LEU A 62 -2.76 -2.59 -35.40
#